data_fca20edb2e616e75e7242ba17bb94516
#
_entry.id   fca20edb2e616e75e7242ba17bb94516
#
_cell.length_a   1.000
_cell.length_b   1.000
_cell.length_c   1.000
_cell.angle_alpha   90.00
_cell.angle_beta   90.00
_cell.angle_gamma   90.00
#
_symmetry.space_group_name_H-M   'P 1'
#
loop_
_entity.id
_entity.type
_entity.pdbx_description
1 polymer ?
#
loop_
_entity_poly.entity_id
_entity_poly.type
_entity_poly.pdbx_seq_one_letter_code
_entity_poly.pdbx_strand_id
1 'polypeptide(L)'
;MKCRFAPSPTGLLHVGNVRSALLNWAYAKKNNGKFILRIDDTDQERSKDKYIDSIKEDLSWLGLNYDECYQQSNRITLYDKAFDILKAKDLIYPCFETPDELDKKRKRLITRRMPPVYDRAALKLKQDEIKSLLDSGKKPYWRFKLSSKKVKFKDLIRGDVSVDLAAQSDPVIKREDGDYLYNLPSVVDDIDMNITHIIRGEDHITNSGIQIEIFNALNSNIPLFGHNSLLVSENGEPFSKRNAAASIEQLKEKDIDPNAVNSLNASIGSSVDIEAFESLDLLADKFEISSLSKSPARYSNNQLDKLNSQLISNYDFEKISLLLKDKNDCLDAEFWDCIKQNISTLSEVNDWIKILNEPIEGDFNLEENYLTIAQDLLPNEPWDSKTWDEWISRLKEKTQKKGKELFMPIRIALTGKTNGPELNKLILLMGYNKVMERLKRK
;
A
#
# COMPACT_ATOMS: atom_id res chain seq x y z
N MET A 1 5.36 -23.96 -1.45
CA MET A 1 4.42 -23.01 -0.81
C MET A 1 3.89 -22.05 -1.86
N LYS A 2 2.59 -21.66 -1.80
CA LYS A 2 1.99 -20.62 -2.67
C LYS A 2 1.11 -19.69 -1.86
N CYS A 3 1.34 -18.39 -1.99
CA CYS A 3 0.51 -17.32 -1.47
C CYS A 3 -0.17 -16.58 -2.63
N ARG A 4 -1.25 -15.85 -2.35
CA ARG A 4 -1.90 -15.03 -3.39
C ARG A 4 -2.36 -13.67 -2.86
N PHE A 5 -2.29 -12.67 -3.72
CA PHE A 5 -3.03 -11.43 -3.60
C PHE A 5 -4.23 -11.47 -4.55
N ALA A 6 -5.43 -11.20 -4.05
CA ALA A 6 -6.68 -11.39 -4.78
C ALA A 6 -7.56 -10.14 -4.74
N PRO A 7 -7.14 -9.03 -5.39
CA PRO A 7 -7.89 -7.80 -5.41
C PRO A 7 -9.07 -7.85 -6.39
N SER A 8 -10.19 -7.21 -6.00
CA SER A 8 -11.29 -6.91 -6.93
C SER A 8 -11.00 -5.58 -7.65
N PRO A 9 -11.05 -5.51 -8.99
CA PRO A 9 -10.70 -4.33 -9.77
C PRO A 9 -11.85 -3.30 -9.81
N THR A 10 -12.28 -2.84 -8.63
CA THR A 10 -13.40 -1.89 -8.45
C THR A 10 -12.94 -0.46 -8.14
N GLY A 11 -11.64 -0.21 -8.18
CA GLY A 11 -11.00 1.09 -7.91
C GLY A 11 -9.49 0.96 -7.82
N LEU A 12 -8.81 2.08 -7.62
CA LEU A 12 -7.35 2.15 -7.44
C LEU A 12 -6.92 1.44 -6.16
N LEU A 13 -5.68 0.92 -6.15
CA LEU A 13 -5.08 0.38 -4.93
C LEU A 13 -4.78 1.51 -3.94
N HIS A 14 -5.00 1.20 -2.69
CA HIS A 14 -4.58 2.04 -1.56
C HIS A 14 -3.61 1.28 -0.65
N VAL A 15 -2.93 1.98 0.24
CA VAL A 15 -1.92 1.40 1.14
C VAL A 15 -2.40 0.15 1.91
N GLY A 16 -3.69 0.07 2.25
CA GLY A 16 -4.26 -1.12 2.91
C GLY A 16 -4.29 -2.36 2.01
N ASN A 17 -4.59 -2.19 0.70
CA ASN A 17 -4.52 -3.30 -0.27
C ASN A 17 -3.06 -3.70 -0.49
N VAL A 18 -2.16 -2.70 -0.64
CA VAL A 18 -0.72 -2.92 -0.81
C VAL A 18 -0.15 -3.70 0.36
N ARG A 19 -0.56 -3.38 1.59
CA ARG A 19 -0.12 -4.15 2.76
C ARG A 19 -0.43 -5.64 2.62
N SER A 20 -1.66 -5.98 2.21
CA SER A 20 -2.02 -7.39 1.98
C SER A 20 -1.20 -8.02 0.86
N ALA A 21 -0.91 -7.30 -0.23
CA ALA A 21 -0.04 -7.77 -1.30
C ALA A 21 1.38 -8.03 -0.80
N LEU A 22 1.97 -7.02 -0.12
CA LEU A 22 3.34 -7.08 0.41
C LEU A 22 3.52 -8.23 1.41
N LEU A 23 2.59 -8.40 2.36
CA LEU A 23 2.68 -9.47 3.36
C LEU A 23 2.64 -10.87 2.72
N ASN A 24 1.83 -11.08 1.69
CA ASN A 24 1.82 -12.33 0.92
C ASN A 24 3.12 -12.52 0.14
N TRP A 25 3.59 -11.47 -0.53
CA TRP A 25 4.82 -11.48 -1.31
C TRP A 25 6.03 -11.79 -0.41
N ALA A 26 6.20 -11.03 0.69
CA ALA A 26 7.33 -11.20 1.61
C ALA A 26 7.33 -12.59 2.26
N TYR A 27 6.15 -13.09 2.67
CA TYR A 27 6.04 -14.42 3.25
C TYR A 27 6.37 -15.51 2.22
N ALA A 28 5.91 -15.37 0.97
CA ALA A 28 6.26 -16.29 -0.11
C ALA A 28 7.76 -16.25 -0.41
N LYS A 29 8.34 -15.07 -0.57
CA LYS A 29 9.77 -14.88 -0.89
C LYS A 29 10.67 -15.48 0.19
N LYS A 30 10.44 -15.16 1.45
CA LYS A 30 11.20 -15.70 2.60
C LYS A 30 11.20 -17.24 2.66
N ASN A 31 10.11 -17.86 2.24
CA ASN A 31 9.96 -19.32 2.29
C ASN A 31 10.22 -19.99 0.93
N ASN A 32 10.89 -19.33 -0.01
CA ASN A 32 11.15 -19.85 -1.37
C ASN A 32 9.88 -20.37 -2.07
N GLY A 33 8.76 -19.71 -1.81
CA GLY A 33 7.46 -20.02 -2.39
C GLY A 33 7.13 -19.16 -3.59
N LYS A 34 5.90 -19.30 -4.10
CA LYS A 34 5.36 -18.51 -5.21
C LYS A 34 4.34 -17.49 -4.72
N PHE A 35 4.34 -16.32 -5.35
CA PHE A 35 3.36 -15.26 -5.17
C PHE A 35 2.47 -15.15 -6.40
N ILE A 36 1.16 -15.33 -6.23
CA ILE A 36 0.17 -15.37 -7.30
C ILE A 36 -0.66 -14.08 -7.25
N LEU A 37 -0.88 -13.46 -8.40
CA LEU A 37 -1.90 -12.43 -8.58
C LEU A 37 -3.18 -13.05 -9.12
N ARG A 38 -4.30 -12.89 -8.42
CA ARG A 38 -5.62 -13.26 -8.91
C ARG A 38 -6.52 -12.04 -8.93
N ILE A 39 -7.02 -11.69 -10.08
CA ILE A 39 -8.00 -10.60 -10.25
C ILE A 39 -9.40 -11.17 -10.01
N ASP A 40 -10.02 -10.74 -8.91
CA ASP A 40 -11.35 -11.18 -8.51
C ASP A 40 -12.42 -10.25 -9.14
N ASP A 41 -12.72 -10.49 -10.42
CA ASP A 41 -13.57 -9.66 -11.30
C ASP A 41 -14.91 -10.32 -11.65
N THR A 42 -15.44 -11.19 -10.80
CA THR A 42 -16.75 -11.84 -11.02
C THR A 42 -17.92 -10.84 -10.99
N ASP A 43 -17.77 -9.69 -10.35
CA ASP A 43 -18.74 -8.59 -10.39
C ASP A 43 -18.43 -7.68 -11.59
N GLN A 44 -19.00 -8.02 -12.76
CA GLN A 44 -18.71 -7.35 -14.04
C GLN A 44 -19.18 -5.89 -14.06
N GLU A 45 -20.23 -5.52 -13.33
CA GLU A 45 -20.72 -4.14 -13.29
C GLU A 45 -19.71 -3.18 -12.65
N ARG A 46 -19.03 -3.64 -11.58
CA ARG A 46 -18.06 -2.82 -10.85
C ARG A 46 -16.63 -3.01 -11.28
N SER A 47 -16.30 -4.11 -11.95
CA SER A 47 -14.97 -4.40 -12.46
C SER A 47 -14.69 -3.65 -13.75
N LYS A 48 -13.51 -3.03 -13.86
CA LYS A 48 -13.13 -2.27 -15.06
C LYS A 48 -11.68 -2.59 -15.43
N ASP A 49 -11.42 -2.80 -16.72
CA ASP A 49 -10.09 -3.14 -17.24
C ASP A 49 -9.02 -2.13 -16.82
N LYS A 50 -9.33 -0.84 -16.84
CA LYS A 50 -8.40 0.20 -16.38
C LYS A 50 -7.88 -0.02 -14.94
N TYR A 51 -8.68 -0.62 -14.06
CA TYR A 51 -8.24 -0.94 -12.70
C TYR A 51 -7.42 -2.22 -12.64
N ILE A 52 -7.63 -3.16 -13.57
CA ILE A 52 -6.78 -4.35 -13.72
C ILE A 52 -5.37 -3.92 -14.12
N ASP A 53 -5.27 -3.04 -15.11
CA ASP A 53 -3.98 -2.51 -15.57
C ASP A 53 -3.29 -1.69 -14.47
N SER A 54 -4.03 -0.80 -13.80
CA SER A 54 -3.52 -0.04 -12.65
C SER A 54 -2.99 -0.94 -11.53
N ILE A 55 -3.69 -2.03 -11.19
CA ILE A 55 -3.22 -2.99 -10.18
C ILE A 55 -1.86 -3.59 -10.57
N LYS A 56 -1.71 -3.99 -11.85
CA LYS A 56 -0.44 -4.57 -12.35
C LYS A 56 0.69 -3.55 -12.35
N GLU A 57 0.42 -2.33 -12.79
CA GLU A 57 1.36 -1.22 -12.78
C GLU A 57 1.79 -0.84 -11.36
N ASP A 58 0.85 -0.79 -10.42
CA ASP A 58 1.13 -0.48 -9.02
C ASP A 58 2.00 -1.55 -8.36
N LEU A 59 1.70 -2.84 -8.60
CA LEU A 59 2.53 -3.94 -8.10
C LEU A 59 3.93 -3.92 -8.73
N SER A 60 4.04 -3.62 -10.03
CA SER A 60 5.32 -3.47 -10.72
C SER A 60 6.15 -2.32 -10.15
N TRP A 61 5.52 -1.17 -9.92
CA TRP A 61 6.17 -0.01 -9.31
C TRP A 61 6.67 -0.29 -7.89
N LEU A 62 5.89 -1.05 -7.10
CA LEU A 62 6.28 -1.50 -5.77
C LEU A 62 7.35 -2.62 -5.80
N GLY A 63 7.68 -3.18 -6.97
CA GLY A 63 8.59 -4.31 -7.11
C GLY A 63 7.99 -5.65 -6.66
N LEU A 64 6.68 -5.72 -6.41
CA LEU A 64 5.97 -6.92 -5.97
C LEU A 64 5.63 -7.82 -7.17
N ASN A 65 6.66 -8.34 -7.82
CA ASN A 65 6.50 -9.21 -8.97
C ASN A 65 5.82 -10.52 -8.59
N TYR A 66 4.86 -10.96 -9.42
CA TYR A 66 4.12 -12.20 -9.24
C TYR A 66 4.59 -13.27 -10.23
N ASP A 67 4.54 -14.53 -9.82
CA ASP A 67 4.94 -15.69 -10.64
C ASP A 67 3.88 -16.07 -11.67
N GLU A 68 2.61 -15.94 -11.30
CA GLU A 68 1.45 -16.34 -12.13
C GLU A 68 0.33 -15.30 -11.94
N CYS A 69 -0.45 -15.04 -13.00
CA CYS A 69 -1.60 -14.14 -12.96
C CYS A 69 -2.85 -14.83 -13.50
N TYR A 70 -3.96 -14.71 -12.78
CA TYR A 70 -5.25 -15.27 -13.13
C TYR A 70 -6.35 -14.23 -13.03
N GLN A 71 -7.43 -14.46 -13.79
CA GLN A 71 -8.62 -13.60 -13.80
C GLN A 71 -9.85 -14.48 -13.66
N GLN A 72 -10.72 -14.18 -12.69
CA GLN A 72 -11.86 -15.04 -12.32
C GLN A 72 -12.90 -15.15 -13.44
N SER A 73 -13.14 -14.07 -14.17
CA SER A 73 -14.07 -14.07 -15.31
C SER A 73 -13.76 -15.11 -16.39
N ASN A 74 -12.49 -15.52 -16.51
CA ASN A 74 -12.06 -16.55 -17.47
C ASN A 74 -12.19 -17.99 -16.93
N ARG A 75 -12.75 -18.19 -15.73
CA ARG A 75 -12.70 -19.46 -15.00
C ARG A 75 -14.09 -20.02 -14.65
N ILE A 76 -15.15 -19.46 -15.22
CA ILE A 76 -16.55 -19.80 -14.93
C ILE A 76 -16.83 -21.31 -15.02
N THR A 77 -16.25 -22.00 -16.00
CA THR A 77 -16.41 -23.45 -16.18
C THR A 77 -15.93 -24.28 -14.97
N LEU A 78 -14.94 -23.79 -14.21
CA LEU A 78 -14.49 -24.46 -12.98
C LEU A 78 -15.51 -24.25 -11.86
N TYR A 79 -16.12 -23.08 -11.81
CA TYR A 79 -17.15 -22.77 -10.82
C TYR A 79 -18.43 -23.56 -11.09
N ASP A 80 -18.81 -23.74 -12.35
CA ASP A 80 -19.96 -24.59 -12.73
C ASP A 80 -19.74 -26.04 -12.30
N LYS A 81 -18.56 -26.61 -12.53
CA LYS A 81 -18.21 -27.96 -12.06
C LYS A 81 -18.31 -28.08 -10.53
N ALA A 82 -17.76 -27.14 -9.79
CA ALA A 82 -17.82 -27.13 -8.34
C ALA A 82 -19.27 -26.97 -7.84
N PHE A 83 -20.07 -26.13 -8.49
CA PHE A 83 -21.48 -25.94 -8.22
C PHE A 83 -22.25 -27.27 -8.38
N ASP A 84 -22.03 -28.00 -9.47
CA ASP A 84 -22.68 -29.29 -9.74
C ASP A 84 -22.31 -30.34 -8.69
N ILE A 85 -21.04 -30.38 -8.25
CA ILE A 85 -20.58 -31.25 -7.16
C ILE A 85 -21.33 -30.93 -5.86
N LEU A 86 -21.43 -29.64 -5.50
CA LEU A 86 -22.12 -29.22 -4.29
C LEU A 86 -23.62 -29.49 -4.35
N LYS A 87 -24.22 -29.36 -5.54
CA LYS A 87 -25.63 -29.67 -5.81
C LYS A 87 -25.91 -31.18 -5.66
N ALA A 88 -25.05 -31.99 -6.23
CA ALA A 88 -25.17 -33.47 -6.11
C ALA A 88 -25.05 -33.97 -4.66
N LYS A 89 -24.37 -33.19 -3.79
CA LYS A 89 -24.22 -33.49 -2.36
C LYS A 89 -25.33 -32.87 -1.48
N ASP A 90 -26.36 -32.23 -2.05
CA ASP A 90 -27.42 -31.47 -1.34
C ASP A 90 -26.86 -30.39 -0.37
N LEU A 91 -25.69 -29.82 -0.71
CA LEU A 91 -25.04 -28.78 0.06
C LEU A 91 -25.37 -27.36 -0.41
N ILE A 92 -26.09 -27.24 -1.52
CA ILE A 92 -26.64 -25.99 -2.01
C ILE A 92 -28.13 -26.15 -2.29
N TYR A 93 -28.86 -25.04 -2.19
CA TYR A 93 -30.30 -25.05 -2.40
C TYR A 93 -30.78 -23.78 -3.10
N PRO A 94 -31.87 -23.88 -3.93
CA PRO A 94 -32.44 -22.76 -4.65
C PRO A 94 -33.26 -21.88 -3.71
N CYS A 95 -33.14 -20.58 -3.90
CA CYS A 95 -33.91 -19.55 -3.20
C CYS A 95 -34.61 -18.65 -4.21
N PHE A 96 -35.81 -18.15 -3.89
CA PHE A 96 -36.65 -17.38 -4.80
C PHE A 96 -37.16 -16.06 -4.18
N GLU A 97 -36.71 -15.73 -2.94
CA GLU A 97 -37.09 -14.49 -2.28
C GLU A 97 -36.44 -13.30 -2.96
N THR A 98 -37.23 -12.26 -3.13
CA THR A 98 -36.76 -10.99 -3.68
C THR A 98 -35.91 -10.21 -2.67
N PRO A 99 -35.05 -9.27 -3.14
CA PRO A 99 -34.29 -8.40 -2.23
C PRO A 99 -35.18 -7.67 -1.21
N ASP A 100 -36.38 -7.21 -1.62
CA ASP A 100 -37.32 -6.53 -0.73
C ASP A 100 -37.88 -7.45 0.36
N GLU A 101 -38.17 -8.69 0.04
CA GLU A 101 -38.62 -9.69 1.01
C GLU A 101 -37.54 -10.01 2.04
N LEU A 102 -36.31 -10.18 1.56
CA LEU A 102 -35.15 -10.41 2.43
C LEU A 102 -34.87 -9.20 3.34
N ASP A 103 -34.95 -7.97 2.82
CA ASP A 103 -34.76 -6.75 3.61
C ASP A 103 -35.86 -6.58 4.67
N LYS A 104 -37.13 -6.84 4.33
CA LYS A 104 -38.23 -6.85 5.31
C LYS A 104 -37.99 -7.87 6.42
N LYS A 105 -37.54 -9.09 6.09
CA LYS A 105 -37.21 -10.12 7.08
C LYS A 105 -36.05 -9.64 7.97
N ARG A 106 -34.99 -9.09 7.39
CA ARG A 106 -33.84 -8.55 8.10
C ARG A 106 -34.22 -7.42 9.05
N LYS A 107 -34.99 -6.43 8.62
CA LYS A 107 -35.48 -5.31 9.44
C LYS A 107 -36.34 -5.80 10.63
N ARG A 108 -37.22 -6.80 10.40
CA ARG A 108 -38.01 -7.41 11.45
C ARG A 108 -37.16 -8.06 12.54
N LEU A 109 -36.09 -8.77 12.17
CA LEU A 109 -35.14 -9.37 13.13
C LEU A 109 -34.42 -8.29 13.93
N ILE A 110 -33.91 -7.25 13.28
CA ILE A 110 -33.21 -6.12 13.91
C ILE A 110 -34.14 -5.42 14.91
N THR A 111 -35.40 -5.14 14.53
CA THR A 111 -36.39 -4.52 15.42
C THR A 111 -36.65 -5.37 16.68
N ARG A 112 -36.58 -6.69 16.54
CA ARG A 112 -36.72 -7.64 17.66
C ARG A 112 -35.40 -7.87 18.42
N ARG A 113 -34.32 -7.14 18.09
CA ARG A 113 -32.98 -7.31 18.65
C ARG A 113 -32.43 -8.74 18.48
N MET A 114 -32.83 -9.41 17.41
CA MET A 114 -32.31 -10.73 17.03
C MET A 114 -31.26 -10.58 15.96
N PRO A 115 -30.25 -11.48 15.90
CA PRO A 115 -29.27 -11.51 14.82
C PRO A 115 -30.00 -11.61 13.47
N PRO A 116 -29.61 -10.79 12.45
CA PRO A 116 -30.27 -10.76 11.14
C PRO A 116 -29.79 -11.92 10.24
N VAL A 117 -29.93 -13.14 10.75
CA VAL A 117 -29.55 -14.38 10.04
C VAL A 117 -30.70 -14.85 9.17
N TYR A 118 -30.39 -15.32 7.96
CA TYR A 118 -31.38 -15.90 7.05
C TYR A 118 -32.04 -17.14 7.66
N ASP A 119 -33.36 -17.17 7.64
CA ASP A 119 -34.21 -18.17 8.33
C ASP A 119 -34.33 -19.54 7.62
N ARG A 120 -33.57 -19.71 6.52
CA ARG A 120 -33.57 -20.93 5.68
C ARG A 120 -34.96 -21.29 5.16
N ALA A 121 -35.84 -20.30 4.93
CA ALA A 121 -37.22 -20.54 4.51
C ALA A 121 -37.27 -21.36 3.20
N ALA A 122 -36.32 -21.16 2.28
CA ALA A 122 -36.25 -21.90 1.03
C ALA A 122 -36.02 -23.41 1.21
N LEU A 123 -35.40 -23.86 2.31
CA LEU A 123 -35.25 -25.29 2.62
C LEU A 123 -36.55 -25.99 2.97
N LYS A 124 -37.64 -25.23 3.25
CA LYS A 124 -38.96 -25.75 3.57
C LYS A 124 -39.85 -25.93 2.37
N LEU A 125 -39.42 -25.43 1.19
CA LEU A 125 -40.15 -25.59 -0.05
C LEU A 125 -40.14 -27.07 -0.50
N LYS A 126 -41.32 -27.56 -0.88
CA LYS A 126 -41.46 -28.90 -1.47
C LYS A 126 -40.99 -28.90 -2.93
N GLN A 127 -40.63 -30.07 -3.42
CA GLN A 127 -40.18 -30.22 -4.81
C GLN A 127 -41.22 -29.72 -5.85
N ASP A 128 -42.51 -29.95 -5.58
CA ASP A 128 -43.58 -29.45 -6.47
C ASP A 128 -43.69 -27.93 -6.45
N GLU A 129 -43.42 -27.29 -5.31
CA GLU A 129 -43.41 -25.83 -5.18
C GLU A 129 -42.21 -25.21 -5.92
N ILE A 130 -41.05 -25.84 -5.76
CA ILE A 130 -39.81 -25.44 -6.50
C ILE A 130 -40.06 -25.55 -8.01
N LYS A 131 -40.64 -26.69 -8.45
CA LYS A 131 -40.97 -26.92 -9.85
C LYS A 131 -41.96 -25.87 -10.38
N SER A 132 -43.02 -25.59 -9.64
CA SER A 132 -44.00 -24.57 -10.01
C SER A 132 -43.37 -23.17 -10.15
N LEU A 133 -42.45 -22.83 -9.26
CA LEU A 133 -41.72 -21.55 -9.35
C LEU A 133 -40.83 -21.49 -10.60
N LEU A 134 -40.12 -22.57 -10.92
CA LEU A 134 -39.30 -22.67 -12.12
C LEU A 134 -40.16 -22.62 -13.40
N ASP A 135 -41.28 -23.36 -13.44
CA ASP A 135 -42.20 -23.40 -14.57
C ASP A 135 -42.88 -22.02 -14.76
N SER A 136 -43.03 -21.22 -13.72
CA SER A 136 -43.51 -19.84 -13.81
C SER A 136 -42.45 -18.84 -14.34
N GLY A 137 -41.23 -19.31 -14.68
CA GLY A 137 -40.15 -18.49 -15.20
C GLY A 137 -39.29 -17.81 -14.15
N LYS A 138 -39.51 -18.09 -12.85
CA LYS A 138 -38.66 -17.53 -11.79
C LYS A 138 -37.29 -18.21 -11.80
N LYS A 139 -36.23 -17.42 -11.87
CA LYS A 139 -34.86 -17.91 -11.74
C LYS A 139 -34.43 -17.91 -10.29
N PRO A 140 -33.86 -19.02 -9.78
CA PRO A 140 -33.37 -19.09 -8.42
C PRO A 140 -31.99 -18.45 -8.30
N TYR A 141 -31.72 -17.84 -7.14
CA TYR A 141 -30.36 -17.70 -6.65
C TYR A 141 -30.04 -18.87 -5.71
N TRP A 142 -28.76 -19.17 -5.51
CA TRP A 142 -28.33 -20.35 -4.78
C TRP A 142 -27.53 -20.02 -3.55
N ARG A 143 -27.86 -20.68 -2.44
CA ARG A 143 -27.14 -20.59 -1.18
C ARG A 143 -26.40 -21.87 -0.85
N PHE A 144 -25.21 -21.73 -0.27
CA PHE A 144 -24.48 -22.85 0.34
C PHE A 144 -24.99 -23.06 1.76
N LYS A 145 -25.34 -24.31 2.10
CA LYS A 145 -25.91 -24.72 3.38
C LYS A 145 -24.80 -24.92 4.41
N LEU A 146 -24.63 -23.97 5.32
CA LEU A 146 -23.68 -24.07 6.43
C LEU A 146 -24.10 -25.12 7.44
N SER A 147 -23.12 -25.78 8.08
CA SER A 147 -23.34 -26.83 9.08
C SER A 147 -23.94 -26.31 10.38
N SER A 148 -24.01 -25.00 10.60
CA SER A 148 -24.40 -24.34 11.85
C SER A 148 -23.56 -24.76 13.07
N LYS A 149 -22.31 -25.14 12.84
CA LYS A 149 -21.33 -25.48 13.89
C LYS A 149 -20.30 -24.37 14.03
N LYS A 150 -19.50 -24.46 15.10
CA LYS A 150 -18.31 -23.62 15.25
C LYS A 150 -17.16 -24.22 14.47
N VAL A 151 -16.59 -23.45 13.53
CA VAL A 151 -15.38 -23.78 12.81
C VAL A 151 -14.19 -23.23 13.57
N LYS A 152 -13.25 -24.08 13.92
CA LYS A 152 -12.01 -23.70 14.61
C LYS A 152 -10.83 -23.94 13.68
N PHE A 153 -9.90 -22.98 13.63
CA PHE A 153 -8.67 -23.12 12.88
C PHE A 153 -7.54 -22.31 13.56
N LYS A 154 -6.30 -22.69 13.25
CA LYS A 154 -5.11 -21.98 13.73
C LYS A 154 -4.71 -20.93 12.70
N ASP A 155 -4.67 -19.68 13.12
CA ASP A 155 -4.28 -18.55 12.30
C ASP A 155 -2.81 -18.19 12.56
N LEU A 156 -2.08 -17.86 11.49
CA LEU A 156 -0.65 -17.56 11.56
C LEU A 156 -0.32 -16.30 12.39
N ILE A 157 -1.29 -15.37 12.48
CA ILE A 157 -1.12 -14.08 13.17
C ILE A 157 -1.94 -14.05 14.47
N ARG A 158 -3.18 -14.57 14.43
CA ARG A 158 -4.12 -14.46 15.54
C ARG A 158 -4.12 -15.64 16.50
N GLY A 159 -3.45 -16.74 16.13
CA GLY A 159 -3.46 -17.98 16.89
C GLY A 159 -4.77 -18.75 16.72
N ASP A 160 -5.38 -19.20 17.82
CA ASP A 160 -6.62 -19.97 17.76
C ASP A 160 -7.82 -19.06 17.45
N VAL A 161 -8.51 -19.34 16.34
CA VAL A 161 -9.68 -18.62 15.87
C VAL A 161 -10.89 -19.57 15.85
N SER A 162 -12.04 -19.06 16.26
CA SER A 162 -13.32 -19.79 16.25
C SER A 162 -14.41 -18.92 15.61
N VAL A 163 -15.02 -19.40 14.54
CA VAL A 163 -16.13 -18.75 13.84
C VAL A 163 -17.41 -19.53 14.11
N ASP A 164 -18.43 -18.88 14.67
CA ASP A 164 -19.74 -19.50 14.90
C ASP A 164 -20.60 -19.36 13.63
N LEU A 165 -20.74 -20.45 12.88
CA LEU A 165 -21.53 -20.46 11.65
C LEU A 165 -23.04 -20.53 11.90
N ALA A 166 -23.49 -20.85 13.12
CA ALA A 166 -24.90 -20.73 13.47
C ALA A 166 -25.39 -19.27 13.51
N ALA A 167 -24.47 -18.34 13.76
CA ALA A 167 -24.72 -16.89 13.75
C ALA A 167 -24.57 -16.27 12.35
N GLN A 168 -24.31 -17.07 11.32
CA GLN A 168 -24.12 -16.60 9.95
C GLN A 168 -25.27 -17.04 9.05
N SER A 169 -25.63 -16.18 8.09
CA SER A 169 -26.53 -16.57 7.01
C SER A 169 -25.83 -17.49 6.04
N ASP A 170 -26.52 -18.49 5.53
CA ASP A 170 -26.02 -19.29 4.40
C ASP A 170 -25.64 -18.34 3.26
N PRO A 171 -24.38 -18.36 2.78
CA PRO A 171 -23.93 -17.41 1.76
C PRO A 171 -24.59 -17.68 0.44
N VAL A 172 -24.96 -16.63 -0.27
CA VAL A 172 -25.32 -16.73 -1.68
C VAL A 172 -24.04 -17.02 -2.46
N ILE A 173 -24.03 -18.06 -3.27
CA ILE A 173 -22.88 -18.48 -4.09
C ILE A 173 -23.10 -18.26 -5.59
N LYS A 174 -24.37 -18.19 -6.04
CA LYS A 174 -24.74 -17.91 -7.41
C LYS A 174 -26.03 -17.08 -7.44
N ARG A 175 -26.04 -16.00 -8.20
CA ARG A 175 -27.19 -15.12 -8.41
C ARG A 175 -28.18 -15.69 -9.42
N GLU A 176 -29.35 -15.09 -9.55
CA GLU A 176 -30.39 -15.45 -10.54
C GLU A 176 -30.00 -15.15 -12.00
N ASP A 177 -29.08 -14.20 -12.22
CA ASP A 177 -28.46 -13.86 -13.50
C ASP A 177 -27.39 -14.88 -13.93
N GLY A 178 -26.93 -15.73 -13.01
CA GLY A 178 -25.92 -16.73 -13.24
C GLY A 178 -24.54 -16.38 -12.67
N ASP A 179 -24.35 -15.17 -12.18
CA ASP A 179 -23.08 -14.70 -11.64
C ASP A 179 -22.73 -15.39 -10.32
N TYR A 180 -21.48 -15.82 -10.21
CA TYR A 180 -20.93 -16.40 -8.99
C TYR A 180 -20.49 -15.31 -8.01
N LEU A 181 -20.76 -15.55 -6.73
CA LEU A 181 -20.38 -14.63 -5.66
C LEU A 181 -19.17 -15.15 -4.88
N TYR A 182 -18.38 -14.22 -4.40
CA TYR A 182 -17.07 -14.28 -3.75
C TYR A 182 -16.64 -15.65 -3.16
N ASN A 183 -17.47 -16.25 -2.29
CA ASN A 183 -17.02 -17.40 -1.51
C ASN A 183 -16.71 -18.65 -2.36
N LEU A 184 -17.54 -18.97 -3.37
CA LEU A 184 -17.32 -20.14 -4.20
C LEU A 184 -16.15 -19.96 -5.17
N PRO A 185 -16.08 -18.90 -6.00
CA PRO A 185 -14.93 -18.65 -6.86
C PRO A 185 -13.60 -18.63 -6.12
N SER A 186 -13.55 -17.94 -4.97
CA SER A 186 -12.32 -17.86 -4.16
C SER A 186 -11.82 -19.22 -3.74
N VAL A 187 -12.70 -20.11 -3.25
CA VAL A 187 -12.30 -21.46 -2.82
C VAL A 187 -11.90 -22.34 -4.00
N VAL A 188 -12.68 -22.33 -5.10
CA VAL A 188 -12.40 -23.15 -6.29
C VAL A 188 -11.05 -22.75 -6.89
N ASP A 189 -10.76 -21.47 -6.96
CA ASP A 189 -9.49 -20.97 -7.47
C ASP A 189 -8.33 -21.30 -6.54
N ASP A 190 -8.49 -21.11 -5.23
CA ASP A 190 -7.47 -21.45 -4.25
C ASP A 190 -7.14 -22.97 -4.30
N ILE A 191 -8.12 -23.83 -4.59
CA ILE A 191 -7.93 -25.27 -4.82
C ILE A 191 -7.14 -25.53 -6.11
N ASP A 192 -7.62 -24.99 -7.23
CA ASP A 192 -7.03 -25.25 -8.56
C ASP A 192 -5.60 -24.69 -8.68
N MET A 193 -5.35 -23.52 -8.10
CA MET A 193 -4.02 -22.91 -8.04
C MET A 193 -3.10 -23.55 -7.00
N ASN A 194 -3.60 -24.49 -6.19
CA ASN A 194 -2.87 -25.13 -5.08
C ASN A 194 -2.34 -24.09 -4.08
N ILE A 195 -3.16 -23.11 -3.70
CA ILE A 195 -2.81 -22.11 -2.70
C ILE A 195 -2.68 -22.78 -1.33
N THR A 196 -1.55 -22.56 -0.69
CA THR A 196 -1.25 -23.16 0.62
C THR A 196 -1.40 -22.19 1.78
N HIS A 197 -1.30 -20.87 1.51
CA HIS A 197 -1.36 -19.82 2.53
C HIS A 197 -2.19 -18.64 2.02
N ILE A 198 -3.08 -18.15 2.87
CA ILE A 198 -3.99 -17.04 2.60
C ILE A 198 -3.78 -15.95 3.66
N ILE A 199 -3.02 -14.91 3.33
CA ILE A 199 -2.82 -13.75 4.19
C ILE A 199 -3.72 -12.62 3.70
N ARG A 200 -4.59 -12.07 4.58
CA ARG A 200 -5.57 -11.03 4.22
C ARG A 200 -6.05 -10.26 5.46
N GLY A 201 -6.87 -9.23 5.26
CA GLY A 201 -7.41 -8.43 6.35
C GLY A 201 -8.32 -9.23 7.29
N GLU A 202 -8.35 -8.85 8.56
CA GLU A 202 -9.15 -9.49 9.62
C GLU A 202 -10.66 -9.43 9.41
N ASP A 203 -11.14 -8.49 8.60
CA ASP A 203 -12.52 -8.39 8.16
C ASP A 203 -13.01 -9.64 7.41
N HIS A 204 -12.09 -10.46 6.91
CA HIS A 204 -12.37 -11.73 6.26
C HIS A 204 -12.40 -12.96 7.19
N ILE A 205 -12.24 -12.82 8.50
CA ILE A 205 -12.24 -13.97 9.45
C ILE A 205 -13.51 -14.80 9.33
N THR A 206 -14.68 -14.15 9.27
CA THR A 206 -15.96 -14.83 9.08
C THR A 206 -16.03 -15.57 7.76
N ASN A 207 -15.53 -14.95 6.67
CA ASN A 207 -15.45 -15.60 5.36
C ASN A 207 -14.53 -16.82 5.39
N SER A 208 -13.45 -16.81 6.18
CA SER A 208 -12.57 -17.98 6.32
C SER A 208 -13.29 -19.16 6.94
N GLY A 209 -14.13 -18.95 7.95
CA GLY A 209 -14.97 -20.00 8.53
C GLY A 209 -15.93 -20.62 7.48
N ILE A 210 -16.57 -19.77 6.67
CA ILE A 210 -17.45 -20.21 5.57
C ILE A 210 -16.66 -20.96 4.50
N GLN A 211 -15.52 -20.44 4.07
CA GLN A 211 -14.69 -21.03 3.04
C GLN A 211 -14.12 -22.38 3.46
N ILE A 212 -13.76 -22.58 4.75
CA ILE A 212 -13.33 -23.85 5.29
C ILE A 212 -14.41 -24.93 5.08
N GLU A 213 -15.69 -24.62 5.27
CA GLU A 213 -16.76 -25.59 4.97
C GLU A 213 -16.88 -25.90 3.48
N ILE A 214 -16.67 -24.92 2.61
CA ILE A 214 -16.68 -25.14 1.16
C ILE A 214 -15.47 -26.00 0.73
N PHE A 215 -14.26 -25.76 1.27
CA PHE A 215 -13.08 -26.62 1.06
C PHE A 215 -13.39 -28.07 1.43
N ASN A 216 -13.96 -28.29 2.62
CA ASN A 216 -14.36 -29.62 3.09
C ASN A 216 -15.44 -30.24 2.20
N ALA A 217 -16.42 -29.46 1.77
CA ALA A 217 -17.49 -29.92 0.87
C ALA A 217 -16.96 -30.37 -0.50
N LEU A 218 -15.89 -29.74 -0.98
CA LEU A 218 -15.19 -30.10 -2.21
C LEU A 218 -14.09 -31.16 -2.01
N ASN A 219 -13.95 -31.73 -0.78
CA ASN A 219 -12.95 -32.70 -0.39
C ASN A 219 -11.51 -32.25 -0.69
N SER A 220 -11.19 -31.00 -0.41
CA SER A 220 -9.88 -30.40 -0.68
C SER A 220 -9.14 -30.03 0.60
N ASN A 221 -7.83 -29.89 0.50
CA ASN A 221 -6.99 -29.39 1.59
C ASN A 221 -7.33 -27.95 1.93
N ILE A 222 -7.38 -27.65 3.22
CA ILE A 222 -7.61 -26.29 3.73
C ILE A 222 -6.26 -25.57 3.80
N PRO A 223 -6.11 -24.40 3.17
CA PRO A 223 -4.89 -23.59 3.30
C PRO A 223 -4.74 -23.04 4.72
N LEU A 224 -3.52 -22.65 5.10
CA LEU A 224 -3.26 -21.92 6.32
C LEU A 224 -3.70 -20.46 6.14
N PHE A 225 -4.38 -19.92 7.14
CA PHE A 225 -4.84 -18.53 7.14
C PHE A 225 -3.95 -17.64 8.01
N GLY A 226 -3.78 -16.39 7.61
CA GLY A 226 -3.19 -15.32 8.40
C GLY A 226 -4.03 -14.05 8.25
N HIS A 227 -4.63 -13.58 9.35
CA HIS A 227 -5.49 -12.40 9.33
C HIS A 227 -4.76 -11.21 9.96
N ASN A 228 -4.21 -10.33 9.11
CA ASN A 228 -3.57 -9.10 9.55
C ASN A 228 -4.60 -8.07 10.00
N SER A 229 -4.21 -7.24 10.95
CA SER A 229 -5.03 -6.13 11.43
C SER A 229 -5.29 -5.11 10.31
N LEU A 230 -6.45 -4.47 10.35
CA LEU A 230 -6.78 -3.39 9.42
C LEU A 230 -5.88 -2.19 9.65
N LEU A 231 -5.59 -1.49 8.55
CA LEU A 231 -5.00 -0.15 8.64
C LEU A 231 -6.08 0.85 9.01
N VAL A 232 -5.73 1.74 9.93
CA VAL A 232 -6.56 2.88 10.31
C VAL A 232 -5.75 4.17 10.17
N SER A 233 -6.44 5.30 10.00
CA SER A 233 -5.82 6.62 10.01
C SER A 233 -5.19 6.93 11.37
N GLU A 234 -4.44 8.03 11.47
CA GLU A 234 -3.90 8.52 12.74
C GLU A 234 -5.00 8.70 13.81
N ASN A 235 -6.20 9.08 13.39
CA ASN A 235 -7.36 9.28 14.25
C ASN A 235 -8.10 7.97 14.59
N GLY A 236 -7.64 6.83 14.07
CA GLY A 236 -8.25 5.52 14.32
C GLY A 236 -9.45 5.19 13.43
N GLU A 237 -9.75 5.99 12.43
CA GLU A 237 -10.82 5.71 11.48
C GLU A 237 -10.34 4.72 10.40
N PRO A 238 -11.17 3.75 10.01
CA PRO A 238 -10.84 2.85 8.91
C PRO A 238 -10.57 3.61 7.62
N PHE A 239 -9.55 3.18 6.86
CA PHE A 239 -9.34 3.70 5.51
C PHE A 239 -10.56 3.39 4.65
N SER A 240 -11.20 4.44 4.14
CA SER A 240 -12.29 4.33 3.19
C SER A 240 -11.90 5.00 1.87
N LYS A 241 -12.52 4.57 0.78
CA LYS A 241 -12.36 5.20 -0.55
C LYS A 241 -12.66 6.70 -0.56
N ARG A 242 -13.32 7.24 0.50
CA ARG A 242 -13.66 8.66 0.64
C ARG A 242 -12.63 9.46 1.43
N ASN A 243 -11.92 8.83 2.34
CA ASN A 243 -10.82 9.45 3.06
C ASN A 243 -9.56 9.09 2.30
N ALA A 244 -9.21 9.91 1.30
CA ALA A 244 -8.12 9.74 0.34
C ALA A 244 -6.74 9.59 1.04
N ALA A 245 -6.60 8.59 1.89
CA ALA A 245 -5.31 8.15 2.35
C ALA A 245 -4.64 7.47 1.17
N ALA A 246 -3.72 8.18 0.62
CA ALA A 246 -2.70 7.81 -0.35
C ALA A 246 -3.08 6.59 -1.22
N SER A 247 -3.77 6.83 -2.33
CA SER A 247 -3.73 5.90 -3.45
C SER A 247 -2.26 5.77 -3.88
N ILE A 248 -1.89 4.63 -4.44
CA ILE A 248 -0.53 4.44 -4.95
C ILE A 248 -0.20 5.49 -6.04
N GLU A 249 -1.20 5.86 -6.85
CA GLU A 249 -1.08 6.95 -7.82
C GLU A 249 -0.64 8.26 -7.18
N GLN A 250 -1.26 8.69 -6.07
CA GLN A 250 -0.86 9.90 -5.34
C GLN A 250 0.54 9.81 -4.74
N LEU A 251 0.98 8.62 -4.31
CA LEU A 251 2.33 8.42 -3.81
C LEU A 251 3.36 8.53 -4.94
N LYS A 252 3.06 8.01 -6.12
CA LYS A 252 3.86 8.20 -7.34
C LYS A 252 3.96 9.67 -7.73
N GLU A 253 2.84 10.41 -7.72
CA GLU A 253 2.81 11.86 -8.01
C GLU A 253 3.64 12.68 -7.03
N LYS A 254 3.70 12.26 -5.75
CA LYS A 254 4.54 12.87 -4.72
C LYS A 254 6.00 12.43 -4.76
N ASP A 255 6.37 11.61 -5.72
CA ASP A 255 7.73 11.07 -5.89
C ASP A 255 8.24 10.32 -4.64
N ILE A 256 7.35 9.60 -3.98
CA ILE A 256 7.70 8.72 -2.84
C ILE A 256 8.38 7.45 -3.39
N ASP A 257 9.50 7.08 -2.78
CA ASP A 257 10.20 5.85 -3.14
C ASP A 257 9.34 4.60 -2.78
N PRO A 258 9.16 3.64 -3.70
CA PRO A 258 8.39 2.43 -3.44
C PRO A 258 8.93 1.62 -2.26
N ASN A 259 10.25 1.64 -2.00
CA ASN A 259 10.83 0.98 -0.83
C ASN A 259 10.40 1.63 0.49
N ALA A 260 10.16 2.95 0.52
CA ALA A 260 9.60 3.62 1.70
C ALA A 260 8.16 3.15 1.99
N VAL A 261 7.34 3.02 0.93
CA VAL A 261 5.97 2.50 1.04
C VAL A 261 5.99 1.06 1.54
N ASN A 262 6.84 0.21 0.98
CA ASN A 262 6.99 -1.19 1.38
C ASN A 262 7.51 -1.31 2.83
N SER A 263 8.52 -0.53 3.19
CA SER A 263 9.10 -0.50 4.54
C SER A 263 8.06 -0.14 5.59
N LEU A 264 7.28 0.92 5.36
CA LEU A 264 6.21 1.31 6.27
C LEU A 264 5.15 0.21 6.39
N ASN A 265 4.65 -0.33 5.27
CA ASN A 265 3.60 -1.35 5.28
C ASN A 265 4.02 -2.69 5.91
N ALA A 266 5.30 -3.05 5.85
CA ALA A 266 5.84 -4.23 6.52
C ALA A 266 5.96 -4.05 8.03
N SER A 267 6.37 -2.85 8.48
CA SER A 267 6.72 -2.58 9.89
C SER A 267 5.53 -2.12 10.72
N ILE A 268 4.60 -1.34 10.13
CA ILE A 268 3.46 -0.77 10.89
C ILE A 268 2.53 -1.89 11.41
N GLY A 269 2.13 -1.76 12.68
CA GLY A 269 1.33 -2.79 13.33
C GLY A 269 2.08 -4.10 13.53
N SER A 270 3.39 -4.04 13.69
CA SER A 270 4.24 -5.14 14.13
C SER A 270 4.90 -4.81 15.48
N SER A 271 5.57 -5.78 16.08
CA SER A 271 6.37 -5.59 17.30
C SER A 271 7.82 -5.17 17.02
N VAL A 272 8.18 -5.00 15.76
CA VAL A 272 9.50 -4.51 15.34
C VAL A 272 9.46 -3.01 15.06
N ASP A 273 10.58 -2.34 15.22
CA ASP A 273 10.73 -0.94 14.91
C ASP A 273 10.52 -0.70 13.40
N ILE A 274 10.08 0.52 13.07
CA ILE A 274 9.94 0.93 11.68
C ILE A 274 11.33 1.17 11.11
N GLU A 275 11.72 0.35 10.13
CA GLU A 275 13.04 0.36 9.50
C GLU A 275 12.89 0.71 8.00
N ALA A 276 13.83 1.49 7.48
CA ALA A 276 13.90 1.82 6.05
C ALA A 276 14.69 0.73 5.33
N PHE A 277 14.00 -0.14 4.60
CA PHE A 277 14.62 -1.20 3.80
C PHE A 277 14.99 -0.67 2.41
N GLU A 278 16.25 -0.69 2.07
CA GLU A 278 16.77 -0.23 0.79
C GLU A 278 16.42 -1.16 -0.39
N SER A 279 15.98 -2.37 -0.09
CA SER A 279 15.50 -3.32 -1.10
C SER A 279 14.44 -4.26 -0.52
N LEU A 280 13.61 -4.81 -1.43
CA LEU A 280 12.61 -5.82 -1.09
C LEU A 280 13.22 -7.15 -0.61
N ASP A 281 14.41 -7.51 -1.09
CA ASP A 281 15.09 -8.73 -0.64
C ASP A 281 15.48 -8.62 0.85
N LEU A 282 16.05 -7.48 1.26
CA LEU A 282 16.34 -7.21 2.68
C LEU A 282 15.07 -7.21 3.54
N LEU A 283 13.99 -6.63 3.03
CA LEU A 283 12.70 -6.65 3.72
C LEU A 283 12.19 -8.09 3.88
N ALA A 284 12.22 -8.90 2.82
CA ALA A 284 11.73 -10.27 2.85
C ALA A 284 12.54 -11.14 3.83
N ASP A 285 13.86 -10.99 3.86
CA ASP A 285 14.74 -11.74 4.76
C ASP A 285 14.44 -11.45 6.24
N LYS A 286 14.16 -10.18 6.57
CA LYS A 286 13.84 -9.76 7.94
C LYS A 286 12.37 -9.95 8.31
N PHE A 287 11.48 -10.15 7.33
CA PHE A 287 10.05 -10.25 7.58
C PHE A 287 9.69 -11.47 8.43
N GLU A 288 8.95 -11.25 9.52
CA GLU A 288 8.42 -12.30 10.39
C GLU A 288 6.91 -12.13 10.56
N ILE A 289 6.12 -13.09 10.07
CA ILE A 289 4.65 -13.03 10.16
C ILE A 289 4.17 -13.04 11.63
N SER A 290 4.93 -13.66 12.52
CA SER A 290 4.64 -13.72 13.96
C SER A 290 4.84 -12.38 14.68
N SER A 291 5.55 -11.43 14.07
CA SER A 291 5.72 -10.08 14.61
C SER A 291 4.48 -9.21 14.45
N LEU A 292 3.55 -9.60 13.57
CA LEU A 292 2.36 -8.81 13.27
C LEU A 292 1.39 -8.76 14.45
N SER A 293 1.00 -7.55 14.86
CA SER A 293 0.07 -7.29 15.96
C SER A 293 -1.38 -7.60 15.56
N LYS A 294 -2.17 -7.97 16.57
CA LYS A 294 -3.62 -8.14 16.44
C LYS A 294 -4.39 -6.80 16.49
N SER A 295 -3.74 -5.76 17.00
CA SER A 295 -4.35 -4.42 17.12
C SER A 295 -4.31 -3.68 15.79
N PRO A 296 -5.28 -2.78 15.50
CA PRO A 296 -5.27 -1.96 14.30
C PRO A 296 -3.96 -1.20 14.13
N ALA A 297 -3.43 -1.20 12.91
CA ALA A 297 -2.19 -0.52 12.57
C ALA A 297 -2.49 0.91 12.12
N ARG A 298 -1.88 1.91 12.78
CA ARG A 298 -2.08 3.33 12.46
C ARG A 298 -1.11 3.79 11.39
N TYR A 299 -1.63 4.20 10.28
CA TYR A 299 -0.83 4.75 9.17
C TYR A 299 -0.69 6.26 9.32
N SER A 300 0.53 6.77 9.13
CA SER A 300 0.85 8.18 9.18
C SER A 300 1.65 8.60 7.95
N ASN A 301 1.18 9.65 7.27
CA ASN A 301 1.95 10.27 6.18
C ASN A 301 3.29 10.83 6.68
N ASN A 302 3.31 11.41 7.87
CA ASN A 302 4.56 11.89 8.48
C ASN A 302 5.60 10.79 8.68
N GLN A 303 5.17 9.58 9.02
CA GLN A 303 6.08 8.43 9.13
C GLN A 303 6.60 8.01 7.76
N LEU A 304 5.74 8.02 6.74
CA LEU A 304 6.15 7.73 5.37
C LEU A 304 7.16 8.74 4.85
N ASP A 305 6.90 10.03 5.03
CA ASP A 305 7.80 11.11 4.60
C ASP A 305 9.17 11.02 5.29
N LYS A 306 9.20 10.72 6.60
CA LYS A 306 10.45 10.48 7.33
C LYS A 306 11.22 9.26 6.81
N LEU A 307 10.52 8.14 6.58
CA LEU A 307 11.14 6.94 6.00
C LEU A 307 11.68 7.21 4.61
N ASN A 308 10.95 7.96 3.80
CA ASN A 308 11.37 8.33 2.46
C ASN A 308 12.66 9.16 2.49
N SER A 309 12.71 10.20 3.31
CA SER A 309 13.91 11.02 3.51
C SER A 309 15.09 10.21 4.03
N GLN A 310 14.86 9.34 5.01
CA GLN A 310 15.89 8.46 5.56
C GLN A 310 16.42 7.49 4.49
N LEU A 311 15.55 6.89 3.70
CA LEU A 311 15.92 5.97 2.64
C LEU A 311 16.77 6.65 1.58
N ILE A 312 16.33 7.82 1.10
CA ILE A 312 17.04 8.62 0.10
C ILE A 312 18.42 9.02 0.62
N SER A 313 18.52 9.45 1.88
CA SER A 313 19.80 9.85 2.48
C SER A 313 20.82 8.72 2.60
N ASN A 314 20.36 7.47 2.66
CA ASN A 314 21.20 6.27 2.73
C ASN A 314 21.70 5.82 1.36
N TYR A 315 21.07 6.27 0.26
CA TYR A 315 21.48 5.86 -1.08
C TYR A 315 22.88 6.38 -1.40
N ASP A 316 23.70 5.51 -1.95
CA ASP A 316 24.98 5.89 -2.54
C ASP A 316 24.79 6.57 -3.90
N PHE A 317 25.85 7.18 -4.39
CA PHE A 317 25.83 7.88 -5.67
C PHE A 317 25.55 6.92 -6.86
N GLU A 318 26.03 5.69 -6.80
CA GLU A 318 25.83 4.70 -7.86
C GLU A 318 24.35 4.40 -8.04
N LYS A 319 23.64 4.16 -6.96
CA LYS A 319 22.18 3.94 -6.96
C LYS A 319 21.41 5.15 -7.47
N ILE A 320 21.75 6.35 -7.01
CA ILE A 320 21.10 7.59 -7.45
C ILE A 320 21.33 7.86 -8.92
N SER A 321 22.55 7.67 -9.41
CA SER A 321 22.86 7.85 -10.82
C SER A 321 22.07 6.91 -11.74
N LEU A 322 21.76 5.69 -11.26
CA LEU A 322 20.88 4.75 -11.95
C LEU A 322 19.42 5.21 -11.96
N LEU A 323 18.93 5.74 -10.84
CA LEU A 323 17.54 6.21 -10.72
C LEU A 323 17.27 7.49 -11.51
N LEU A 324 18.29 8.36 -11.66
CA LEU A 324 18.18 9.67 -12.32
C LEU A 324 18.82 9.73 -13.71
N LYS A 325 19.16 8.58 -14.31
CA LYS A 325 19.92 8.43 -15.57
C LYS A 325 19.48 9.34 -16.72
N ASP A 326 18.22 9.72 -16.79
CA ASP A 326 17.69 10.53 -17.88
C ASP A 326 17.60 12.03 -17.53
N LYS A 327 18.11 12.45 -16.37
CA LYS A 327 17.76 13.76 -15.86
C LYS A 327 18.90 14.78 -15.76
N ASN A 328 20.20 14.42 -15.64
CA ASN A 328 21.22 15.49 -15.52
C ASN A 328 22.69 15.04 -15.63
N ASP A 329 23.45 15.70 -16.52
CA ASP A 329 24.91 15.64 -16.62
C ASP A 329 25.63 16.37 -15.45
N CYS A 330 24.87 17.07 -14.60
CA CYS A 330 25.41 17.87 -13.49
C CYS A 330 25.41 17.15 -12.14
N LEU A 331 24.99 15.89 -12.11
CA LEU A 331 24.95 15.09 -10.90
C LEU A 331 26.27 14.32 -10.74
N ASP A 332 27.07 14.69 -9.74
CA ASP A 332 28.26 13.96 -9.33
C ASP A 332 28.18 13.53 -7.85
N ALA A 333 29.18 12.78 -7.40
CA ALA A 333 29.21 12.25 -6.03
C ALA A 333 29.34 13.36 -4.97
N GLU A 334 30.05 14.44 -5.25
CA GLU A 334 30.24 15.56 -4.32
C GLU A 334 28.94 16.34 -4.16
N PHE A 335 28.23 16.59 -5.26
CA PHE A 335 26.92 17.21 -5.23
C PHE A 335 25.92 16.35 -4.47
N TRP A 336 25.86 15.03 -4.76
CA TRP A 336 24.98 14.12 -4.04
C TRP A 336 25.24 14.13 -2.54
N ASP A 337 26.48 14.00 -2.11
CA ASP A 337 26.87 14.02 -0.70
C ASP A 337 26.54 15.36 -0.01
N CYS A 338 26.50 16.44 -0.78
CA CYS A 338 26.11 17.75 -0.25
C CYS A 338 24.61 17.83 0.05
N ILE A 339 23.75 17.29 -0.84
CA ILE A 339 22.29 17.53 -0.76
C ILE A 339 21.51 16.41 -0.08
N LYS A 340 21.96 15.15 -0.10
CA LYS A 340 21.19 13.94 0.27
C LYS A 340 20.52 13.97 1.65
N GLN A 341 21.10 14.69 2.62
CA GLN A 341 20.54 14.83 3.96
C GLN A 341 19.46 15.93 4.06
N ASN A 342 19.23 16.68 2.99
CA ASN A 342 18.37 17.86 2.98
C ASN A 342 17.24 17.76 1.96
N ILE A 343 17.02 16.59 1.38
CA ILE A 343 15.95 16.32 0.45
C ILE A 343 15.01 15.25 1.01
N SER A 344 13.77 15.35 0.65
CA SER A 344 12.70 14.42 1.05
C SER A 344 12.21 13.56 -0.11
N THR A 345 12.41 14.02 -1.35
CA THR A 345 12.04 13.31 -2.57
C THR A 345 13.16 13.43 -3.61
N LEU A 346 13.21 12.50 -4.57
CA LEU A 346 14.22 12.53 -5.63
C LEU A 346 14.02 13.72 -6.60
N SER A 347 12.80 14.21 -6.76
CA SER A 347 12.53 15.39 -7.59
C SER A 347 13.22 16.65 -7.07
N GLU A 348 13.43 16.76 -5.75
CA GLU A 348 14.16 17.89 -5.15
C GLU A 348 15.63 17.99 -5.59
N VAL A 349 16.22 16.89 -6.11
CA VAL A 349 17.55 16.92 -6.71
C VAL A 349 17.59 17.93 -7.86
N ASN A 350 16.56 17.96 -8.70
CA ASN A 350 16.46 18.90 -9.82
C ASN A 350 16.38 20.36 -9.32
N ASP A 351 15.70 20.60 -8.21
CA ASP A 351 15.63 21.94 -7.61
C ASP A 351 17.01 22.43 -7.16
N TRP A 352 17.77 21.53 -6.52
CA TRP A 352 19.14 21.86 -6.12
C TRP A 352 20.09 22.03 -7.30
N ILE A 353 19.94 21.26 -8.39
CA ILE A 353 20.69 21.46 -9.62
C ILE A 353 20.38 22.84 -10.22
N LYS A 354 19.11 23.24 -10.28
CA LYS A 354 18.70 24.59 -10.72
C LYS A 354 19.29 25.67 -9.82
N ILE A 355 19.19 25.51 -8.49
CA ILE A 355 19.78 26.44 -7.53
C ILE A 355 21.28 26.60 -7.76
N LEU A 356 22.03 25.56 -8.11
CA LEU A 356 23.45 25.67 -8.40
C LEU A 356 23.74 26.33 -9.74
N ASN A 357 22.95 26.06 -10.77
CA ASN A 357 23.31 26.38 -12.16
C ASN A 357 22.61 27.61 -12.74
N GLU A 358 21.39 27.90 -12.27
CA GLU A 358 20.57 28.98 -12.80
C GLU A 358 20.57 30.22 -11.88
N PRO A 359 20.29 31.41 -12.40
CA PRO A 359 20.05 32.57 -11.56
C PRO A 359 18.88 32.34 -10.60
N ILE A 360 19.00 32.75 -9.35
CA ILE A 360 17.88 32.67 -8.40
C ILE A 360 16.98 33.88 -8.63
N GLU A 361 15.71 33.67 -8.90
CA GLU A 361 14.72 34.73 -9.03
C GLU A 361 14.04 35.00 -7.66
N GLY A 362 13.78 36.27 -7.35
CA GLY A 362 13.06 36.69 -6.16
C GLY A 362 13.60 37.97 -5.51
N ASP A 363 12.73 38.71 -4.84
CA ASP A 363 13.10 39.85 -3.99
C ASP A 363 13.15 39.35 -2.54
N PHE A 364 14.38 39.22 -2.00
CA PHE A 364 14.60 38.57 -0.70
C PHE A 364 14.74 39.58 0.47
N ASN A 365 14.53 40.86 0.24
CA ASN A 365 14.66 41.90 1.27
C ASN A 365 15.91 41.73 2.17
N LEU A 366 17.08 41.56 1.52
CA LEU A 366 18.35 41.34 2.20
C LEU A 366 19.01 42.67 2.60
N GLU A 367 19.76 42.70 3.72
CA GLU A 367 20.56 43.83 4.12
C GLU A 367 21.72 44.10 3.14
N GLU A 368 21.56 45.03 2.17
CA GLU A 368 22.57 45.34 1.14
C GLU A 368 23.95 45.62 1.75
N ASN A 369 24.02 46.39 2.83
CA ASN A 369 25.29 46.69 3.52
C ASN A 369 26.00 45.40 4.01
N TYR A 370 25.22 44.40 4.53
CA TYR A 370 25.79 43.15 5.00
C TYR A 370 26.34 42.32 3.84
N LEU A 371 25.62 42.24 2.73
CA LEU A 371 26.08 41.51 1.55
C LEU A 371 27.32 42.14 0.90
N THR A 372 27.42 43.46 0.89
CA THR A 372 28.62 44.14 0.42
C THR A 372 29.84 43.79 1.28
N ILE A 373 29.70 43.80 2.61
CA ILE A 373 30.79 43.38 3.51
C ILE A 373 31.12 41.89 3.25
N ALA A 374 30.13 41.05 2.98
CA ALA A 374 30.35 39.63 2.69
C ALA A 374 31.14 39.43 1.40
N GLN A 375 30.90 40.22 0.36
CA GLN A 375 31.68 40.26 -0.88
C GLN A 375 33.13 40.66 -0.65
N ASP A 376 33.32 41.77 0.05
CA ASP A 376 34.66 42.32 0.28
C ASP A 376 35.59 41.42 1.09
N LEU A 377 35.00 40.56 1.92
CA LEU A 377 35.71 39.64 2.79
C LEU A 377 35.82 38.22 2.23
N LEU A 378 35.23 37.94 1.05
CA LEU A 378 35.27 36.63 0.43
C LEU A 378 36.72 36.24 0.05
N PRO A 379 37.24 35.10 0.50
CA PRO A 379 38.63 34.69 0.17
C PRO A 379 38.80 34.49 -1.34
N ASN A 380 40.02 34.80 -1.83
CA ASN A 380 40.40 34.53 -3.20
C ASN A 380 40.60 33.02 -3.42
N GLU A 381 40.47 32.58 -4.69
CA GLU A 381 40.81 31.20 -5.07
C GLU A 381 42.34 30.93 -4.95
N PRO A 382 42.76 29.66 -4.75
CA PRO A 382 41.91 28.45 -4.74
C PRO A 382 41.18 28.21 -3.43
N TRP A 383 39.94 27.70 -3.51
CA TRP A 383 39.14 27.36 -2.37
C TRP A 383 39.33 25.91 -1.88
N ASP A 384 39.29 25.72 -0.59
CA ASP A 384 39.41 24.43 0.09
C ASP A 384 38.41 24.29 1.26
N SER A 385 38.50 23.22 2.00
CA SER A 385 37.64 22.97 3.17
C SER A 385 37.73 24.03 4.29
N LYS A 386 38.77 24.87 4.31
CA LYS A 386 39.00 25.93 5.30
C LYS A 386 38.43 27.28 4.85
N THR A 387 38.17 27.45 3.58
CA THR A 387 37.71 28.71 2.95
C THR A 387 36.47 29.27 3.64
N TRP A 388 35.51 28.41 3.95
CA TRP A 388 34.29 28.80 4.66
C TRP A 388 34.58 29.37 6.06
N ASP A 389 35.39 28.67 6.86
CA ASP A 389 35.70 29.07 8.23
C ASP A 389 36.48 30.37 8.25
N GLU A 390 37.39 30.59 7.32
CA GLU A 390 38.12 31.81 7.14
C GLU A 390 37.19 32.97 6.79
N TRP A 391 36.31 32.80 5.80
CA TRP A 391 35.33 33.82 5.41
C TRP A 391 34.40 34.18 6.55
N ILE A 392 33.83 33.21 7.23
CA ILE A 392 32.90 33.45 8.35
C ILE A 392 33.58 34.10 9.55
N SER A 393 34.86 33.74 9.83
CA SER A 393 35.62 34.37 10.91
C SER A 393 35.83 35.87 10.64
N ARG A 394 36.22 36.24 9.42
CA ARG A 394 36.36 37.65 8.99
C ARG A 394 35.03 38.43 9.07
N LEU A 395 33.95 37.80 8.58
CA LEU A 395 32.60 38.36 8.65
C LEU A 395 32.13 38.58 10.09
N LYS A 396 32.33 37.61 10.98
CA LYS A 396 31.96 37.71 12.38
C LYS A 396 32.73 38.81 13.10
N GLU A 397 34.02 38.94 12.81
CA GLU A 397 34.85 40.01 13.35
C GLU A 397 34.38 41.39 12.88
N LYS A 398 34.09 41.57 11.58
CA LYS A 398 33.71 42.84 10.98
C LYS A 398 32.28 43.30 11.35
N THR A 399 31.34 42.32 11.37
CA THR A 399 29.90 42.67 11.57
C THR A 399 29.42 42.50 13.01
N GLN A 400 30.18 41.80 13.87
CA GLN A 400 29.81 41.40 15.23
C GLN A 400 28.53 40.52 15.30
N LYS A 401 27.98 40.10 14.15
CA LYS A 401 26.80 39.21 14.05
C LYS A 401 27.15 37.77 14.44
N LYS A 402 26.14 37.01 14.91
CA LYS A 402 26.28 35.62 15.35
C LYS A 402 25.04 34.77 14.96
N GLY A 403 25.22 33.47 14.88
CA GLY A 403 24.13 32.52 14.66
C GLY A 403 23.30 32.89 13.43
N LYS A 404 21.98 32.93 13.58
CA LYS A 404 21.05 33.11 12.45
C LYS A 404 21.27 34.43 11.70
N GLU A 405 21.63 35.54 12.44
CA GLU A 405 21.89 36.83 11.82
C GLU A 405 23.14 36.85 10.93
N LEU A 406 24.11 35.99 11.22
CA LEU A 406 25.32 35.86 10.42
C LEU A 406 25.09 34.95 9.19
N PHE A 407 24.45 33.80 9.37
CA PHE A 407 24.38 32.77 8.32
C PHE A 407 23.17 32.91 7.38
N MET A 408 22.02 33.37 7.88
CA MET A 408 20.78 33.38 7.11
C MET A 408 20.81 34.28 5.89
N PRO A 409 21.33 35.53 5.98
CA PRO A 409 21.43 36.40 4.79
C PRO A 409 22.30 35.78 3.68
N ILE A 410 23.41 35.15 4.07
CA ILE A 410 24.28 34.45 3.10
C ILE A 410 23.52 33.27 2.45
N ARG A 411 22.84 32.46 3.27
CA ARG A 411 22.06 31.32 2.77
C ARG A 411 21.01 31.77 1.77
N ILE A 412 20.23 32.79 2.11
CA ILE A 412 19.16 33.30 1.24
C ILE A 412 19.77 33.90 -0.03
N ALA A 413 20.85 34.66 0.05
CA ALA A 413 21.54 35.23 -1.12
C ALA A 413 22.04 34.12 -2.06
N LEU A 414 22.61 33.05 -1.51
CA LEU A 414 23.19 31.95 -2.28
C LEU A 414 22.15 30.96 -2.83
N THR A 415 21.04 30.74 -2.14
CA THR A 415 20.11 29.64 -2.46
C THR A 415 18.66 30.06 -2.65
N GLY A 416 18.26 31.25 -2.24
CA GLY A 416 16.86 31.66 -2.18
C GLY A 416 16.04 30.93 -1.08
N LYS A 417 16.68 30.04 -0.31
CA LYS A 417 16.01 29.20 0.70
C LYS A 417 16.50 29.52 2.11
N THR A 418 15.65 29.28 3.11
CA THR A 418 15.99 29.46 4.54
C THR A 418 16.58 28.21 5.16
N ASN A 419 16.47 27.06 4.50
CA ASN A 419 16.99 25.75 4.91
C ASN A 419 17.67 25.07 3.71
N GLY A 420 18.45 24.03 3.98
CA GLY A 420 19.14 23.25 2.93
C GLY A 420 20.52 22.80 3.36
N PRO A 421 21.34 22.35 2.41
CA PRO A 421 22.68 21.81 2.64
C PRO A 421 23.60 22.73 3.42
N GLU A 422 24.68 22.15 3.95
CA GLU A 422 25.73 22.90 4.62
C GLU A 422 26.40 23.88 3.65
N LEU A 423 26.46 25.17 4.04
CA LEU A 423 26.98 26.21 3.16
C LEU A 423 28.47 26.05 2.85
N ASN A 424 29.25 25.47 3.75
CA ASN A 424 30.66 25.18 3.53
C ASN A 424 30.90 24.24 2.33
N LYS A 425 30.03 23.23 2.15
CA LYS A 425 30.08 22.32 1.01
C LYS A 425 29.50 22.97 -0.25
N LEU A 426 28.41 23.72 -0.07
CA LEU A 426 27.68 24.32 -1.17
C LEU A 426 28.51 25.37 -1.91
N ILE A 427 29.27 26.22 -1.19
CA ILE A 427 30.11 27.24 -1.85
C ILE A 427 31.23 26.64 -2.70
N LEU A 428 31.78 25.47 -2.29
CA LEU A 428 32.80 24.78 -3.07
C LEU A 428 32.24 24.29 -4.41
N LEU A 429 31.01 23.77 -4.41
CA LEU A 429 30.29 23.36 -5.63
C LEU A 429 29.93 24.55 -6.53
N MET A 430 29.62 25.70 -5.92
CA MET A 430 29.27 26.93 -6.67
C MET A 430 30.48 27.60 -7.32
N GLY A 431 31.62 27.59 -6.64
CA GLY A 431 32.81 28.34 -7.02
C GLY A 431 32.73 29.85 -6.82
N TYR A 432 33.87 30.49 -6.82
CA TYR A 432 34.05 31.93 -6.52
C TYR A 432 33.13 32.85 -7.36
N ASN A 433 33.13 32.67 -8.67
CA ASN A 433 32.39 33.57 -9.57
C ASN A 433 30.90 33.60 -9.29
N LYS A 434 30.30 32.42 -9.08
CA LYS A 434 28.88 32.29 -8.83
C LYS A 434 28.48 32.81 -7.45
N VAL A 435 29.30 32.53 -6.43
CA VAL A 435 29.09 33.08 -5.09
C VAL A 435 29.14 34.63 -5.12
N MET A 436 30.16 35.21 -5.78
CA MET A 436 30.27 36.65 -5.96
C MET A 436 29.09 37.27 -6.70
N GLU A 437 28.65 36.63 -7.79
CA GLU A 437 27.47 37.10 -8.55
C GLU A 437 26.21 37.14 -7.66
N ARG A 438 25.99 36.10 -6.85
CA ARG A 438 24.82 36.02 -5.99
C ARG A 438 24.83 36.97 -4.82
N LEU A 439 25.99 37.27 -4.29
CA LEU A 439 26.16 38.31 -3.25
C LEU A 439 25.99 39.72 -3.80
N LYS A 440 26.19 39.99 -5.12
CA LYS A 440 25.99 41.27 -5.77
C LYS A 440 24.53 41.65 -6.05
N ARG A 441 23.62 40.75 -5.80
CA ARG A 441 22.18 41.00 -6.04
C ARG A 441 21.65 42.13 -5.17
N LYS A 442 20.90 43.00 -5.83
CA LYS A 442 20.13 44.03 -5.19
C LYS A 442 18.72 43.55 -4.90
#